data_fa30ba904fa39d7792c99e3cec147354
#
_entry.id   fa30ba904fa39d7792c99e3cec147354
#
_cell.length_a   1.000
_cell.length_b   1.000
_cell.length_c   1.000
_cell.angle_alpha   90.00
_cell.angle_beta   90.00
_cell.angle_gamma   90.00
#
_symmetry.space_group_name_H-M   'P 1'
#
loop_
_entity.id
_entity.type
_entity.pdbx_description
1 polymer ?
#
loop_
_entity_poly.entity_id
_entity_poly.type
_entity_poly.pdbx_seq_one_letter_code
_entity_poly.pdbx_strand_id
1 'polypeptide(L)'
;MNVAVIMDSFKGSMTSREAGNAVREGIKGVYPNANIAVKPLADGGEGTGEILTESLGGKKISVSVSGPLGEKNIAYYGYLETEKVAVIEMAQAAGLTLLEEKNPLQADTFGVGEMILDAVQKGCREIWIGIGGSGTNDAGVGMLQALGYTFLDKEKNPIGRGGKEVGRIEFISDENVSSALKKCRFRIMCDVENELYGENGATYVFGKQKGVTEEQKENGEYAGVSSGSYNYGNSNPELKERIEKDLDEFLATHPGVKKEDVPSDLLTGCGCGRRNWICFSQLFAGRVFFGDSVCFGETFYRRSDTKC
;
A
#
# COMPACT_ATOMS: atom_id res chain seq x y z
N MET A 1 -38.68 -8.59 10.61
CA MET A 1 -37.90 -7.74 9.64
C MET A 1 -36.45 -8.17 9.71
N ASN A 2 -35.79 -8.37 8.57
CA ASN A 2 -34.35 -8.63 8.48
C ASN A 2 -33.68 -7.35 7.97
N VAL A 3 -32.61 -6.92 8.64
CA VAL A 3 -31.84 -5.71 8.31
C VAL A 3 -30.36 -6.06 8.26
N ALA A 4 -29.67 -5.60 7.24
CA ALA A 4 -28.22 -5.59 7.18
C ALA A 4 -27.74 -4.14 7.38
N VAL A 5 -26.88 -3.93 8.37
CA VAL A 5 -26.19 -2.65 8.63
C VAL A 5 -24.77 -2.79 8.11
N ILE A 6 -24.44 -2.07 7.05
CA ILE A 6 -23.17 -2.11 6.36
C ILE A 6 -22.62 -0.69 6.38
N MET A 7 -21.54 -0.45 7.13
CA MET A 7 -20.99 0.89 7.36
C MET A 7 -19.48 0.86 7.39
N ASP A 8 -18.89 1.93 6.89
CA ASP A 8 -17.48 2.24 7.07
C ASP A 8 -17.24 3.03 8.37
N SER A 9 -15.99 3.28 8.72
CA SER A 9 -15.58 4.09 9.87
C SER A 9 -15.91 5.58 9.66
N PHE A 10 -16.10 6.28 10.77
CA PHE A 10 -16.13 7.75 10.79
C PHE A 10 -14.77 8.22 11.27
N LYS A 11 -13.88 8.55 10.32
CA LYS A 11 -12.47 8.90 10.55
C LYS A 11 -12.30 9.86 11.73
N GLY A 12 -11.53 9.42 12.75
CA GLY A 12 -11.28 10.20 13.97
C GLY A 12 -12.45 10.25 14.98
N SER A 13 -13.55 9.52 14.76
CA SER A 13 -14.72 9.54 15.65
C SER A 13 -15.13 8.15 16.12
N MET A 14 -15.42 7.22 15.22
CA MET A 14 -15.81 5.86 15.59
C MET A 14 -15.45 4.84 14.51
N THR A 15 -15.17 3.63 14.93
CA THR A 15 -14.89 2.49 14.05
C THR A 15 -16.16 2.05 13.30
N SER A 16 -15.99 1.33 12.18
CA SER A 16 -17.10 0.72 11.42
C SER A 16 -18.01 -0.13 12.31
N ARG A 17 -17.43 -0.83 13.29
CA ARG A 17 -18.14 -1.68 14.25
C ARG A 17 -18.97 -0.86 15.24
N GLU A 18 -18.40 0.18 15.82
CA GLU A 18 -19.10 1.08 16.75
C GLU A 18 -20.27 1.77 16.06
N ALA A 19 -20.04 2.31 14.87
CA ALA A 19 -21.08 2.94 14.05
C ALA A 19 -22.21 1.95 13.72
N GLY A 20 -21.86 0.76 13.26
CA GLY A 20 -22.83 -0.28 12.94
C GLY A 20 -23.63 -0.75 14.16
N ASN A 21 -23.00 -0.85 15.33
CA ASN A 21 -23.66 -1.19 16.58
C ASN A 21 -24.62 -0.08 17.05
N ALA A 22 -24.22 1.19 16.95
CA ALA A 22 -25.08 2.32 17.28
C ALA A 22 -26.36 2.33 16.41
N VAL A 23 -26.21 2.08 15.11
CA VAL A 23 -27.36 1.95 14.18
C VAL A 23 -28.23 0.76 14.57
N ARG A 24 -27.65 -0.39 14.92
CA ARG A 24 -28.40 -1.56 15.39
C ARG A 24 -29.24 -1.24 16.62
N GLU A 25 -28.68 -0.56 17.61
CA GLU A 25 -29.40 -0.17 18.84
C GLU A 25 -30.54 0.81 18.52
N GLY A 26 -30.31 1.79 17.64
CA GLY A 26 -31.37 2.71 17.19
C GLY A 26 -32.53 1.98 16.49
N ILE A 27 -32.22 1.02 15.60
CA ILE A 27 -33.25 0.22 14.93
C ILE A 27 -34.03 -0.64 15.93
N LYS A 28 -33.34 -1.26 16.90
CA LYS A 28 -34.00 -2.07 17.92
C LYS A 28 -34.90 -1.26 18.84
N GLY A 29 -34.60 0.01 19.07
CA GLY A 29 -35.47 0.93 19.81
C GLY A 29 -36.87 1.11 19.19
N VAL A 30 -36.94 1.01 17.86
CA VAL A 30 -38.20 1.14 17.09
C VAL A 30 -38.79 -0.23 16.72
N TYR A 31 -37.92 -1.19 16.40
CA TYR A 31 -38.28 -2.55 15.94
C TYR A 31 -37.59 -3.60 16.82
N PRO A 32 -38.06 -3.87 18.05
CA PRO A 32 -37.35 -4.75 19.00
C PRO A 32 -37.11 -6.18 18.49
N ASN A 33 -38.01 -6.69 17.64
CA ASN A 33 -37.94 -8.04 17.06
C ASN A 33 -37.22 -8.09 15.71
N ALA A 34 -36.54 -7.01 15.28
CA ALA A 34 -35.75 -7.03 14.06
C ALA A 34 -34.52 -7.95 14.20
N ASN A 35 -34.31 -8.80 13.19
CA ASN A 35 -33.07 -9.54 13.06
C ASN A 35 -32.08 -8.66 12.30
N ILE A 36 -30.99 -8.23 12.97
CA ILE A 36 -30.06 -7.22 12.46
C ILE A 36 -28.65 -7.80 12.39
N ALA A 37 -28.11 -7.90 11.17
CA ALA A 37 -26.72 -8.26 10.93
C ALA A 37 -25.91 -6.99 10.75
N VAL A 38 -24.88 -6.78 11.58
CA VAL A 38 -23.89 -5.70 11.44
C VAL A 38 -22.69 -6.27 10.72
N LYS A 39 -22.34 -5.68 9.57
CA LYS A 39 -21.20 -6.05 8.72
C LYS A 39 -20.31 -4.83 8.51
N PRO A 40 -19.20 -4.70 9.26
CA PRO A 40 -18.24 -3.63 9.03
C PRO A 40 -17.68 -3.67 7.60
N LEU A 41 -17.48 -2.50 7.00
CA LEU A 41 -16.78 -2.36 5.73
C LEU A 41 -15.31 -2.03 5.95
N ALA A 42 -14.51 -2.34 4.94
CA ALA A 42 -13.09 -2.03 4.86
C ALA A 42 -12.78 -1.48 3.45
N ASP A 43 -12.17 -0.30 3.40
CA ASP A 43 -11.85 0.44 2.16
C ASP A 43 -10.35 0.45 1.82
N GLY A 44 -9.53 -0.32 2.55
CA GLY A 44 -8.06 -0.28 2.46
C GLY A 44 -7.41 0.72 3.43
N GLY A 45 -8.22 1.52 4.16
CA GLY A 45 -7.78 2.45 5.19
C GLY A 45 -7.72 1.83 6.58
N GLU A 46 -7.84 2.70 7.59
CA GLU A 46 -7.78 2.34 9.02
C GLU A 46 -8.90 1.36 9.41
N GLY A 47 -8.52 0.27 10.09
CA GLY A 47 -9.43 -0.79 10.53
C GLY A 47 -9.63 -1.93 9.51
N THR A 48 -9.15 -1.79 8.29
CA THR A 48 -9.25 -2.82 7.24
C THR A 48 -8.63 -4.14 7.67
N GLY A 49 -7.41 -4.08 8.24
CA GLY A 49 -6.67 -5.27 8.69
C GLY A 49 -7.39 -6.01 9.81
N GLU A 50 -7.97 -5.29 10.76
CA GLU A 50 -8.74 -5.89 11.85
C GLU A 50 -10.02 -6.56 11.34
N ILE A 51 -10.79 -5.87 10.50
CA ILE A 51 -12.04 -6.38 9.93
C ILE A 51 -11.78 -7.65 9.12
N LEU A 52 -10.78 -7.63 8.24
CA LEU A 52 -10.42 -8.78 7.42
C LEU A 52 -9.91 -9.95 8.26
N THR A 53 -9.03 -9.66 9.23
CA THR A 53 -8.48 -10.68 10.12
C THR A 53 -9.57 -11.41 10.89
N GLU A 54 -10.50 -10.67 11.50
CA GLU A 54 -11.61 -11.26 12.24
C GLU A 54 -12.58 -12.00 11.31
N SER A 55 -12.93 -11.41 10.18
CA SER A 55 -13.89 -12.01 9.22
C SER A 55 -13.39 -13.33 8.63
N LEU A 56 -12.07 -13.46 8.50
CA LEU A 56 -11.41 -14.65 7.96
C LEU A 56 -10.90 -15.60 9.06
N GLY A 57 -11.21 -15.34 10.33
CA GLY A 57 -10.83 -16.21 11.45
C GLY A 57 -9.33 -16.18 11.77
N GLY A 58 -8.64 -15.11 11.40
CA GLY A 58 -7.21 -14.91 11.66
C GLY A 58 -6.90 -14.47 13.09
N LYS A 59 -5.60 -14.33 13.38
CA LYS A 59 -5.06 -13.88 14.67
C LYS A 59 -4.37 -12.52 14.49
N LYS A 60 -4.52 -11.65 15.49
CA LYS A 60 -3.79 -10.38 15.57
C LYS A 60 -2.39 -10.63 16.14
N ILE A 61 -1.35 -10.26 15.40
CA ILE A 61 0.06 -10.36 15.80
C ILE A 61 0.59 -8.97 16.12
N SER A 62 1.21 -8.84 17.30
CA SER A 62 1.90 -7.62 17.73
C SER A 62 3.38 -7.71 17.39
N VAL A 63 3.95 -6.65 16.87
CA VAL A 63 5.37 -6.55 16.51
C VAL A 63 5.93 -5.18 16.88
N SER A 64 7.16 -5.16 17.37
CA SER A 64 7.89 -3.90 17.65
C SER A 64 8.62 -3.47 16.39
N VAL A 65 8.31 -2.29 15.90
CA VAL A 65 8.84 -1.73 14.65
C VAL A 65 9.22 -0.26 14.84
N SER A 66 9.86 0.32 13.85
CA SER A 66 10.08 1.77 13.75
C SER A 66 8.76 2.47 13.44
N GLY A 67 8.48 3.58 14.11
CA GLY A 67 7.47 4.54 13.72
C GLY A 67 7.93 5.42 12.57
N PRO A 68 7.07 6.34 12.09
CA PRO A 68 7.35 7.13 10.90
C PRO A 68 8.57 8.06 11.01
N LEU A 69 8.99 8.46 12.21
CA LEU A 69 10.19 9.27 12.45
C LEU A 69 11.34 8.46 13.07
N GLY A 70 11.24 7.12 13.08
CA GLY A 70 12.25 6.21 13.59
C GLY A 70 12.12 5.86 15.08
N GLU A 71 11.15 6.40 15.78
CA GLU A 71 10.82 6.06 17.17
C GLU A 71 10.34 4.60 17.28
N LYS A 72 10.43 4.04 18.49
CA LYS A 72 9.91 2.69 18.75
C LYS A 72 8.40 2.69 18.77
N ASN A 73 7.79 1.84 17.96
CA ASN A 73 6.35 1.68 17.85
C ASN A 73 5.94 0.20 18.00
N ILE A 74 4.73 -0.03 18.52
CA ILE A 74 4.09 -1.36 18.55
C ILE A 74 2.99 -1.38 17.52
N ALA A 75 3.24 -2.08 16.42
CA ALA A 75 2.30 -2.26 15.33
C ALA A 75 1.60 -3.63 15.42
N TYR A 76 0.51 -3.78 14.68
CA TYR A 76 -0.24 -5.02 14.59
C TYR A 76 -0.51 -5.38 13.14
N TYR A 77 -0.55 -6.69 12.86
CA TYR A 77 -1.06 -7.19 11.58
C TYR A 77 -1.89 -8.46 11.80
N GLY A 78 -2.77 -8.75 10.86
CA GLY A 78 -3.57 -9.97 10.84
C GLY A 78 -2.76 -11.14 10.28
N TYR A 79 -2.88 -12.31 10.90
CA TYR A 79 -2.23 -13.54 10.46
C TYR A 79 -3.27 -14.63 10.21
N LEU A 80 -3.42 -15.02 8.95
CA LEU A 80 -4.25 -16.15 8.51
C LEU A 80 -3.35 -17.36 8.40
N GLU A 81 -3.34 -18.19 9.45
CA GLU A 81 -2.36 -19.25 9.63
C GLU A 81 -2.47 -20.36 8.57
N THR A 82 -3.70 -20.70 8.18
CA THR A 82 -3.98 -21.75 7.20
C THR A 82 -3.53 -21.32 5.80
N GLU A 83 -3.87 -20.12 5.40
CA GLU A 83 -3.59 -19.55 4.08
C GLU A 83 -2.17 -19.02 3.95
N LYS A 84 -1.46 -18.86 5.07
CA LYS A 84 -0.13 -18.21 5.15
C LYS A 84 -0.16 -16.76 4.63
N VAL A 85 -1.25 -16.04 4.98
CA VAL A 85 -1.47 -14.64 4.60
C VAL A 85 -1.20 -13.73 5.79
N ALA A 86 -0.53 -12.61 5.56
CA ALA A 86 -0.49 -11.48 6.48
C ALA A 86 -1.33 -10.32 5.93
N VAL A 87 -2.16 -9.72 6.77
CA VAL A 87 -2.96 -8.53 6.45
C VAL A 87 -2.38 -7.35 7.22
N ILE A 88 -1.72 -6.45 6.53
CA ILE A 88 -0.96 -5.33 7.09
C ILE A 88 -1.65 -4.02 6.72
N GLU A 89 -1.84 -3.13 7.68
CA GLU A 89 -2.15 -1.73 7.43
C GLU A 89 -0.87 -0.91 7.57
N MET A 90 -0.49 -0.18 6.53
CA MET A 90 0.72 0.64 6.61
C MET A 90 0.61 1.74 7.68
N ALA A 91 -0.61 2.20 7.97
CA ALA A 91 -0.89 3.19 9.02
C ALA A 91 -0.48 2.72 10.43
N GLN A 92 -0.32 1.42 10.67
CA GLN A 92 0.16 0.88 11.95
C GLN A 92 1.63 1.23 12.25
N ALA A 93 2.44 1.48 11.23
CA ALA A 93 3.86 1.81 11.37
C ALA A 93 4.25 3.15 10.70
N ALA A 94 3.44 3.63 9.75
CA ALA A 94 3.71 4.84 8.97
C ALA A 94 2.48 5.77 8.91
N GLY A 95 1.58 5.68 9.90
CA GLY A 95 0.31 6.37 9.92
C GLY A 95 0.41 7.85 10.29
N LEU A 96 -0.53 8.63 9.76
CA LEU A 96 -0.67 10.05 10.06
C LEU A 96 -1.00 10.28 11.56
N THR A 97 -1.73 9.35 12.16
CA THR A 97 -2.12 9.41 13.58
C THR A 97 -0.98 9.15 14.55
N LEU A 98 0.15 8.62 14.07
CA LEU A 98 1.36 8.42 14.88
C LEU A 98 2.21 9.68 14.98
N LEU A 99 1.93 10.70 14.18
CA LEU A 99 2.70 11.93 14.09
C LEU A 99 2.05 13.03 14.93
N GLU A 100 2.71 13.47 16.00
CA GLU A 100 2.32 14.69 16.72
C GLU A 100 2.57 15.93 15.85
N GLU A 101 3.73 15.99 15.21
CA GLU A 101 4.07 17.00 14.21
C GLU A 101 4.28 16.34 12.86
N LYS A 102 3.62 16.88 11.84
CA LYS A 102 3.68 16.37 10.48
C LYS A 102 4.99 16.81 9.81
N ASN A 103 5.84 15.86 9.47
CA ASN A 103 7.10 16.13 8.79
C ASN A 103 7.35 15.08 7.68
N PRO A 104 6.70 15.22 6.53
CA PRO A 104 6.77 14.23 5.45
C PRO A 104 8.14 14.16 4.76
N LEU A 105 9.02 15.17 4.96
CA LEU A 105 10.41 15.09 4.50
C LEU A 105 11.27 14.12 5.33
N GLN A 106 10.94 13.95 6.60
CA GLN A 106 11.68 13.04 7.50
C GLN A 106 10.95 11.70 7.69
N ALA A 107 9.62 11.72 7.62
CA ALA A 107 8.82 10.52 7.83
C ALA A 107 9.05 9.49 6.72
N ASP A 108 9.11 8.21 7.10
CA ASP A 108 9.35 7.10 6.21
C ASP A 108 8.49 5.86 6.53
N THR A 109 8.55 4.89 5.63
CA THR A 109 7.79 3.64 5.70
C THR A 109 8.61 2.45 6.22
N PHE A 110 9.77 2.65 6.83
CA PHE A 110 10.69 1.57 7.24
C PHE A 110 10.00 0.54 8.13
N GLY A 111 9.22 0.97 9.12
CA GLY A 111 8.50 0.08 10.02
C GLY A 111 7.47 -0.83 9.32
N VAL A 112 6.94 -0.40 8.17
CA VAL A 112 6.07 -1.27 7.35
C VAL A 112 6.86 -2.45 6.81
N GLY A 113 8.10 -2.21 6.36
CA GLY A 113 9.01 -3.27 5.92
C GLY A 113 9.38 -4.24 7.05
N GLU A 114 9.55 -3.74 8.28
CA GLU A 114 9.79 -4.58 9.45
C GLU A 114 8.59 -5.48 9.77
N MET A 115 7.34 -4.97 9.63
CA MET A 115 6.13 -5.80 9.74
C MET A 115 6.10 -6.92 8.70
N ILE A 116 6.44 -6.60 7.44
CA ILE A 116 6.52 -7.58 6.35
C ILE A 116 7.57 -8.65 6.66
N LEU A 117 8.76 -8.27 7.13
CA LEU A 117 9.82 -9.22 7.50
C LEU A 117 9.37 -10.17 8.61
N ASP A 118 8.73 -9.66 9.65
CA ASP A 118 8.19 -10.49 10.74
C ASP A 118 7.16 -11.50 10.20
N ALA A 119 6.25 -11.06 9.34
CA ALA A 119 5.26 -11.93 8.71
C ALA A 119 5.90 -13.02 7.84
N VAL A 120 6.91 -12.67 7.04
CA VAL A 120 7.65 -13.61 6.20
C VAL A 120 8.42 -14.64 7.05
N GLN A 121 9.02 -14.19 8.15
CA GLN A 121 9.71 -15.08 9.12
C GLN A 121 8.73 -16.06 9.79
N LYS A 122 7.48 -15.64 10.04
CA LYS A 122 6.40 -16.52 10.53
C LYS A 122 5.80 -17.43 9.47
N GLY A 123 6.34 -17.38 8.24
CA GLY A 123 5.99 -18.29 7.17
C GLY A 123 4.91 -17.78 6.22
N CYS A 124 4.48 -16.52 6.33
CA CYS A 124 3.60 -15.93 5.33
C CYS A 124 4.24 -15.94 3.95
N ARG A 125 3.41 -16.14 2.93
CA ARG A 125 3.82 -16.14 1.52
C ARG A 125 2.93 -15.25 0.66
N GLU A 126 1.86 -14.77 1.22
CA GLU A 126 1.01 -13.75 0.64
C GLU A 126 0.84 -12.61 1.65
N ILE A 127 1.05 -11.38 1.21
CA ILE A 127 1.02 -10.17 2.05
C ILE A 127 -0.01 -9.23 1.44
N TRP A 128 -1.05 -8.94 2.20
CA TRP A 128 -2.08 -7.96 1.83
C TRP A 128 -1.79 -6.66 2.58
N ILE A 129 -1.67 -5.56 1.85
CA ILE A 129 -1.28 -4.27 2.44
C ILE A 129 -2.34 -3.22 2.12
N GLY A 130 -2.99 -2.70 3.17
CA GLY A 130 -3.79 -1.47 3.08
C GLY A 130 -2.88 -0.25 3.17
N ILE A 131 -2.96 0.65 2.20
CA ILE A 131 -2.07 1.83 2.10
C ILE A 131 -2.72 3.14 2.51
N GLY A 132 -3.98 3.10 2.95
CA GLY A 132 -4.69 4.26 3.48
C GLY A 132 -4.10 4.77 4.80
N GLY A 133 -4.38 6.04 5.13
CA GLY A 133 -4.00 6.64 6.41
C GLY A 133 -2.51 6.97 6.60
N SER A 134 -1.66 6.86 5.57
CA SER A 134 -0.22 7.12 5.68
C SER A 134 0.11 8.59 5.97
N GLY A 135 1.08 8.81 6.88
CA GLY A 135 1.66 10.12 7.19
C GLY A 135 2.97 10.41 6.46
N THR A 136 3.44 9.47 5.66
CA THR A 136 4.73 9.50 4.96
C THR A 136 4.57 9.91 3.50
N ASN A 137 5.65 10.39 2.88
CA ASN A 137 5.71 10.75 1.45
C ASN A 137 7.07 10.34 0.87
N ASP A 138 7.48 9.11 1.14
CA ASP A 138 8.78 8.53 0.77
C ASP A 138 8.71 7.53 -0.39
N ALA A 139 7.59 7.48 -1.11
CA ALA A 139 7.32 6.54 -2.19
C ALA A 139 7.55 5.05 -1.80
N GLY A 140 7.47 4.71 -0.51
CA GLY A 140 7.72 3.36 0.00
C GLY A 140 9.20 2.97 0.08
N VAL A 141 10.12 3.91 -0.13
CA VAL A 141 11.57 3.67 -0.12
C VAL A 141 12.03 3.12 1.23
N GLY A 142 11.57 3.71 2.34
CA GLY A 142 11.91 3.21 3.68
C GLY A 142 11.51 1.75 3.88
N MET A 143 10.31 1.35 3.46
CA MET A 143 9.85 -0.03 3.52
C MET A 143 10.76 -0.95 2.71
N LEU A 144 11.13 -0.56 1.51
CA LEU A 144 12.04 -1.33 0.67
C LEU A 144 13.45 -1.44 1.27
N GLN A 145 13.96 -0.37 1.90
CA GLN A 145 15.22 -0.41 2.63
C GLN A 145 15.19 -1.45 3.76
N ALA A 146 14.11 -1.50 4.55
CA ALA A 146 13.94 -2.53 5.58
C ALA A 146 13.94 -3.94 5.00
N LEU A 147 13.41 -4.12 3.79
CA LEU A 147 13.33 -5.40 3.09
C LEU A 147 14.65 -5.82 2.41
N GLY A 148 15.70 -4.99 2.52
CA GLY A 148 17.04 -5.30 2.01
C GLY A 148 17.38 -4.66 0.66
N TYR A 149 16.50 -3.82 0.09
CA TYR A 149 16.86 -3.03 -1.08
C TYR A 149 17.82 -1.91 -0.67
N THR A 150 18.83 -1.67 -1.50
CA THR A 150 19.77 -0.57 -1.31
C THR A 150 19.53 0.47 -2.40
N PHE A 151 19.33 1.72 -1.97
CA PHE A 151 19.15 2.86 -2.84
C PHE A 151 20.40 3.73 -2.77
N LEU A 152 20.97 4.05 -3.93
CA LEU A 152 22.25 4.75 -4.01
C LEU A 152 22.09 6.06 -4.77
N ASP A 153 22.86 7.07 -4.37
CA ASP A 153 22.99 8.34 -5.08
C ASP A 153 23.95 8.22 -6.30
N LYS A 154 24.15 9.33 -7.00
CA LYS A 154 25.02 9.41 -8.20
C LYS A 154 26.48 9.06 -7.93
N GLU A 155 26.94 9.25 -6.68
CA GLU A 155 28.28 8.86 -6.22
C GLU A 155 28.33 7.41 -5.72
N LYS A 156 27.22 6.64 -5.85
CA LYS A 156 27.05 5.28 -5.34
C LYS A 156 27.10 5.15 -3.81
N ASN A 157 26.84 6.22 -3.09
CA ASN A 157 26.64 6.16 -1.64
C ASN A 157 25.19 5.80 -1.31
N PRO A 158 24.95 4.98 -0.29
CA PRO A 158 23.59 4.73 0.19
C PRO A 158 22.89 6.03 0.62
N ILE A 159 21.66 6.22 0.18
CA ILE A 159 20.83 7.33 0.64
C ILE A 159 20.32 7.10 2.07
N GLY A 160 19.93 8.16 2.75
CA GLY A 160 19.27 8.10 4.06
C GLY A 160 17.81 7.65 3.99
N ARG A 161 17.04 7.95 5.03
CA ARG A 161 15.60 7.66 5.17
C ARG A 161 14.80 8.97 5.10
N GLY A 162 13.52 8.83 4.74
CA GLY A 162 12.56 9.93 4.66
C GLY A 162 12.34 10.48 3.26
N GLY A 163 11.24 11.22 3.09
CA GLY A 163 10.82 11.75 1.79
C GLY A 163 11.86 12.64 1.10
N LYS A 164 12.68 13.37 1.85
CA LYS A 164 13.75 14.25 1.32
C LYS A 164 14.86 13.50 0.58
N GLU A 165 15.07 12.23 0.91
CA GLU A 165 16.16 11.43 0.34
C GLU A 165 15.77 10.83 -1.03
N VAL A 166 14.48 10.75 -1.31
CA VAL A 166 13.94 10.08 -2.48
C VAL A 166 14.45 10.72 -3.79
N GLY A 167 14.60 12.05 -3.82
CA GLY A 167 15.12 12.78 -4.98
C GLY A 167 16.60 12.53 -5.31
N ARG A 168 17.34 11.84 -4.42
CA ARG A 168 18.76 11.52 -4.61
C ARG A 168 19.01 10.15 -5.24
N ILE A 169 17.96 9.35 -5.44
CA ILE A 169 18.09 7.97 -5.92
C ILE A 169 18.52 7.98 -7.39
N GLU A 170 19.62 7.30 -7.69
CA GLU A 170 20.10 7.04 -9.05
C GLU A 170 20.20 5.53 -9.35
N PHE A 171 20.49 4.71 -8.32
CA PHE A 171 20.65 3.27 -8.49
C PHE A 171 19.88 2.53 -7.41
N ILE A 172 19.39 1.33 -7.77
CA ILE A 172 18.73 0.40 -6.85
C ILE A 172 19.41 -0.96 -6.97
N SER A 173 19.73 -1.58 -5.81
CA SER A 173 20.22 -2.95 -5.74
C SER A 173 19.28 -3.80 -4.88
N ASP A 174 19.04 -5.04 -5.31
CA ASP A 174 18.27 -6.06 -4.60
C ASP A 174 19.12 -7.23 -4.08
N GLU A 175 20.45 -7.07 -4.07
CA GLU A 175 21.41 -8.10 -3.68
C GLU A 175 21.17 -8.65 -2.27
N ASN A 176 20.74 -7.77 -1.34
CA ASN A 176 20.49 -8.12 0.05
C ASN A 176 19.05 -8.58 0.33
N VAL A 177 18.20 -8.62 -0.69
CA VAL A 177 16.80 -9.04 -0.56
C VAL A 177 16.73 -10.55 -0.40
N SER A 178 16.09 -11.01 0.68
CA SER A 178 16.01 -12.44 0.97
C SER A 178 15.23 -13.23 -0.08
N SER A 179 15.69 -14.46 -0.36
CA SER A 179 15.01 -15.35 -1.30
C SER A 179 13.59 -15.74 -0.84
N ALA A 180 13.32 -15.68 0.46
CA ALA A 180 11.99 -15.92 1.00
C ALA A 180 11.03 -14.79 0.61
N LEU A 181 11.49 -13.54 0.68
CA LEU A 181 10.72 -12.37 0.27
C LEU A 181 10.43 -12.39 -1.24
N LYS A 182 11.42 -12.75 -2.05
CA LYS A 182 11.27 -12.87 -3.53
C LYS A 182 10.22 -13.92 -3.95
N LYS A 183 9.81 -14.82 -3.04
CA LYS A 183 8.74 -15.82 -3.26
C LYS A 183 7.38 -15.38 -2.75
N CYS A 184 7.29 -14.26 -2.07
CA CYS A 184 6.03 -13.75 -1.56
C CYS A 184 5.21 -13.08 -2.67
N ARG A 185 3.89 -13.22 -2.55
CA ARG A 185 2.92 -12.47 -3.35
C ARG A 185 2.44 -11.28 -2.54
N PHE A 186 2.36 -10.13 -3.17
CA PHE A 186 1.85 -8.91 -2.56
C PHE A 186 0.51 -8.53 -3.20
N ARG A 187 -0.45 -8.12 -2.36
CA ARG A 187 -1.72 -7.51 -2.78
C ARG A 187 -1.88 -6.20 -2.05
N ILE A 188 -2.08 -5.13 -2.80
CA ILE A 188 -2.31 -3.80 -2.22
C ILE A 188 -3.81 -3.50 -2.23
N MET A 189 -4.34 -3.10 -1.10
CA MET A 189 -5.71 -2.64 -0.95
C MET A 189 -5.69 -1.11 -1.02
N CYS A 190 -6.23 -0.57 -2.10
CA CYS A 190 -6.20 0.86 -2.41
C CYS A 190 -7.49 1.25 -3.11
N ASP A 191 -8.12 2.32 -2.64
CA ASP A 191 -9.37 2.88 -3.16
C ASP A 191 -9.18 4.15 -4.01
N VAL A 192 -7.91 4.59 -4.19
CA VAL A 192 -7.57 5.78 -4.96
C VAL A 192 -6.84 5.43 -6.26
N GLU A 193 -6.99 6.29 -7.26
CA GLU A 193 -6.42 6.11 -8.61
C GLU A 193 -5.35 7.17 -8.94
N ASN A 194 -4.89 7.91 -7.95
CA ASN A 194 -3.91 8.97 -8.15
C ASN A 194 -2.55 8.42 -8.57
N GLU A 195 -1.88 9.16 -9.43
CA GLU A 195 -0.51 8.87 -9.85
C GLU A 195 0.50 9.13 -8.71
N LEU A 196 1.69 8.57 -8.82
CA LEU A 196 2.75 8.83 -7.83
C LEU A 196 3.23 10.28 -7.92
N TYR A 197 3.36 10.81 -9.13
CA TYR A 197 3.89 12.14 -9.45
C TYR A 197 2.96 12.92 -10.37
N GLY A 198 3.32 14.18 -10.68
CA GLY A 198 2.54 15.09 -11.51
C GLY A 198 1.48 15.84 -10.72
N GLU A 199 0.70 16.68 -11.40
CA GLU A 199 -0.32 17.56 -10.79
C GLU A 199 -1.41 16.79 -10.04
N ASN A 200 -1.75 15.58 -10.51
CA ASN A 200 -2.68 14.66 -9.86
C ASN A 200 -1.97 13.61 -8.99
N GLY A 201 -0.68 13.78 -8.77
CA GLY A 201 0.17 12.84 -8.05
C GLY A 201 0.02 12.91 -6.53
N ALA A 202 0.54 11.89 -5.87
CA ALA A 202 0.39 11.68 -4.43
C ALA A 202 0.84 12.89 -3.59
N THR A 203 1.94 13.57 -3.95
CA THR A 203 2.45 14.74 -3.23
C THR A 203 1.51 15.95 -3.38
N TYR A 204 0.99 16.21 -4.57
CA TYR A 204 0.11 17.35 -4.80
C TYR A 204 -1.27 17.14 -4.19
N VAL A 205 -1.84 15.93 -4.31
CA VAL A 205 -3.20 15.62 -3.82
C VAL A 205 -3.22 15.37 -2.31
N PHE A 206 -2.30 14.56 -1.79
CA PHE A 206 -2.32 14.12 -0.40
C PHE A 206 -1.27 14.80 0.48
N GLY A 207 -0.30 15.52 -0.10
CA GLY A 207 0.81 16.10 0.63
C GLY A 207 0.39 17.09 1.70
N LYS A 208 -0.60 17.95 1.41
CA LYS A 208 -1.09 18.96 2.35
C LYS A 208 -1.56 18.35 3.68
N GLN A 209 -2.31 17.27 3.65
CA GLN A 209 -2.76 16.58 4.87
C GLN A 209 -1.61 15.95 5.67
N LYS A 210 -0.49 15.65 4.98
CA LYS A 210 0.73 15.10 5.58
C LYS A 210 1.72 16.17 6.05
N GLY A 211 1.42 17.46 5.81
CA GLY A 211 2.24 18.59 6.23
C GLY A 211 3.17 19.16 5.16
N VAL A 212 3.01 18.76 3.88
CA VAL A 212 3.72 19.41 2.77
C VAL A 212 3.21 20.84 2.60
N THR A 213 4.12 21.83 2.60
CA THR A 213 3.80 23.23 2.34
C THR A 213 3.83 23.54 0.84
N GLU A 214 3.16 24.61 0.43
CA GLU A 214 3.21 25.05 -0.98
C GLU A 214 4.64 25.45 -1.36
N GLU A 215 5.37 26.11 -0.46
CA GLU A 215 6.78 26.48 -0.65
C GLU A 215 7.66 25.24 -0.93
N GLN A 216 7.47 24.15 -0.20
CA GLN A 216 8.19 22.90 -0.41
C GLN A 216 7.88 22.28 -1.78
N LYS A 217 6.65 22.41 -2.26
CA LYS A 217 6.27 21.97 -3.62
C LYS A 217 6.95 22.82 -4.69
N GLU A 218 6.92 24.14 -4.53
CA GLU A 218 7.49 25.10 -5.48
C GLU A 218 9.01 25.06 -5.52
N ASN A 219 9.67 24.91 -4.36
CA ASN A 219 11.13 24.85 -4.25
C ASN A 219 11.71 23.49 -4.70
N GLY A 220 10.86 22.54 -5.08
CA GLY A 220 11.31 21.25 -5.57
C GLY A 220 11.92 20.33 -4.50
N GLU A 221 11.69 20.58 -3.20
CA GLU A 221 12.11 19.69 -2.13
C GLU A 221 11.55 18.27 -2.27
N TYR A 222 10.43 18.15 -3.00
CA TYR A 222 9.83 16.91 -3.45
C TYR A 222 10.04 16.64 -4.94
N ALA A 223 11.04 17.28 -5.57
CA ALA A 223 11.24 17.21 -7.03
C ALA A 223 11.34 15.76 -7.53
N GLY A 224 11.98 14.87 -6.77
CA GLY A 224 12.07 13.47 -7.11
C GLY A 224 10.70 12.77 -7.18
N VAL A 225 9.78 13.07 -6.27
CA VAL A 225 8.43 12.47 -6.23
C VAL A 225 7.44 13.29 -7.07
N SER A 226 7.60 14.62 -7.14
CA SER A 226 6.65 15.51 -7.81
C SER A 226 6.95 15.76 -9.29
N SER A 227 8.21 15.67 -9.73
CA SER A 227 8.62 16.00 -11.11
C SER A 227 8.69 14.81 -12.07
N GLY A 228 8.46 13.60 -11.60
CA GLY A 228 8.54 12.41 -12.45
C GLY A 228 9.95 12.11 -12.99
N SER A 229 10.99 12.71 -12.40
CA SER A 229 12.38 12.50 -12.82
C SER A 229 12.94 11.11 -12.44
N TYR A 230 12.08 10.23 -11.86
CA TYR A 230 12.43 8.83 -11.62
C TYR A 230 12.45 8.03 -12.91
N ASN A 231 13.59 8.02 -13.55
CA ASN A 231 13.84 7.17 -14.70
C ASN A 231 14.52 5.87 -14.24
N TYR A 232 13.86 5.09 -13.36
CA TYR A 232 14.40 3.82 -12.84
C TYR A 232 14.88 2.89 -13.96
N GLY A 233 14.14 2.84 -15.08
CA GLY A 233 14.50 2.01 -16.22
C GLY A 233 15.70 2.51 -17.02
N ASN A 234 15.98 3.82 -17.02
CA ASN A 234 17.13 4.36 -17.77
C ASN A 234 18.43 4.26 -16.97
N SER A 235 18.34 4.22 -15.63
CA SER A 235 19.52 4.13 -14.74
C SER A 235 19.96 2.69 -14.49
N ASN A 236 19.09 1.69 -14.74
CA ASN A 236 19.39 0.28 -14.54
C ASN A 236 18.93 -0.57 -15.72
N PRO A 237 19.84 -0.88 -16.69
CA PRO A 237 19.51 -1.66 -17.87
C PRO A 237 18.92 -3.04 -17.56
N GLU A 238 19.40 -3.72 -16.52
CA GLU A 238 18.91 -5.06 -16.14
C GLU A 238 17.47 -4.99 -15.59
N LEU A 239 17.15 -3.93 -14.84
CA LEU A 239 15.79 -3.70 -14.37
C LEU A 239 14.86 -3.39 -15.54
N LYS A 240 15.32 -2.59 -16.51
CA LYS A 240 14.57 -2.28 -17.73
C LYS A 240 14.27 -3.54 -18.55
N GLU A 241 15.26 -4.38 -18.78
CA GLU A 241 15.09 -5.65 -19.51
C GLU A 241 14.09 -6.57 -18.79
N ARG A 242 14.17 -6.63 -17.45
CA ARG A 242 13.23 -7.42 -16.64
C ARG A 242 11.79 -6.87 -16.73
N ILE A 243 11.61 -5.54 -16.67
CA ILE A 243 10.31 -4.89 -16.83
C ILE A 243 9.72 -5.16 -18.21
N GLU A 244 10.52 -5.06 -19.27
CA GLU A 244 10.08 -5.35 -20.63
C GLU A 244 9.68 -6.82 -20.79
N LYS A 245 10.42 -7.75 -20.22
CA LYS A 245 10.10 -9.18 -20.23
C LYS A 245 8.81 -9.49 -19.48
N ASP A 246 8.62 -8.94 -18.28
CA ASP A 246 7.41 -9.13 -17.48
C ASP A 246 6.17 -8.55 -18.19
N LEU A 247 6.34 -7.41 -18.89
CA LEU A 247 5.31 -6.82 -19.72
C LEU A 247 4.94 -7.73 -20.91
N ASP A 248 5.92 -8.29 -21.60
CA ASP A 248 5.67 -9.19 -22.72
C ASP A 248 4.98 -10.49 -22.26
N GLU A 249 5.35 -11.05 -21.11
CA GLU A 249 4.63 -12.17 -20.47
C GLU A 249 3.19 -11.80 -20.10
N PHE A 250 2.98 -10.59 -19.58
CA PHE A 250 1.63 -10.09 -19.28
C PHE A 250 0.78 -9.97 -20.55
N LEU A 251 1.30 -9.32 -21.60
CA LEU A 251 0.59 -9.16 -22.87
C LEU A 251 0.27 -10.49 -23.53
N ALA A 252 1.15 -11.50 -23.40
CA ALA A 252 0.92 -12.85 -23.90
C ALA A 252 -0.26 -13.56 -23.20
N THR A 253 -0.46 -13.26 -21.91
CA THR A 253 -1.56 -13.85 -21.11
C THR A 253 -2.85 -13.03 -21.15
N HIS A 254 -2.81 -11.79 -21.70
CA HIS A 254 -3.93 -10.84 -21.77
C HIS A 254 -4.10 -10.31 -23.21
N PRO A 255 -4.57 -11.13 -24.15
CA PRO A 255 -4.58 -10.79 -25.60
C PRO A 255 -5.49 -9.61 -25.98
N GLY A 256 -6.27 -9.06 -25.03
CA GLY A 256 -7.09 -7.86 -25.24
C GLY A 256 -6.38 -6.54 -24.88
N VAL A 257 -5.18 -6.61 -24.31
CA VAL A 257 -4.36 -5.44 -23.93
C VAL A 257 -3.26 -5.25 -24.94
N LYS A 258 -3.13 -4.04 -25.51
CA LYS A 258 -2.05 -3.72 -26.44
C LYS A 258 -0.92 -2.98 -25.71
N LYS A 259 0.31 -3.15 -26.17
CA LYS A 259 1.49 -2.47 -25.60
C LYS A 259 1.34 -0.94 -25.62
N GLU A 260 0.68 -0.40 -26.62
CA GLU A 260 0.36 1.03 -26.79
C GLU A 260 -0.67 1.56 -25.76
N ASP A 261 -1.49 0.67 -25.19
CA ASP A 261 -2.46 0.98 -24.14
C ASP A 261 -1.82 0.97 -22.75
N VAL A 262 -0.57 0.51 -22.66
CA VAL A 262 0.23 0.53 -21.43
C VAL A 262 0.93 1.88 -21.35
N PRO A 263 0.63 2.72 -20.34
CA PRO A 263 1.23 4.04 -20.20
C PRO A 263 2.75 3.98 -20.13
N SER A 264 3.41 4.98 -20.71
CA SER A 264 4.87 5.09 -20.76
C SER A 264 5.53 5.15 -19.38
N ASP A 265 4.82 5.64 -18.37
CA ASP A 265 5.24 5.67 -16.98
C ASP A 265 5.28 4.27 -16.34
N LEU A 266 4.50 3.33 -16.83
CA LEU A 266 4.62 1.92 -16.47
C LEU A 266 5.87 1.27 -17.03
N LEU A 267 6.29 1.66 -18.22
CA LEU A 267 7.52 1.21 -18.85
C LEU A 267 8.77 1.77 -18.15
N THR A 268 8.61 2.86 -17.41
CA THR A 268 9.67 3.51 -16.63
C THR A 268 9.62 3.16 -15.12
N GLY A 269 8.65 2.37 -14.69
CA GLY A 269 8.57 1.88 -13.30
C GLY A 269 7.95 2.84 -12.29
N CYS A 270 7.29 3.92 -12.72
CA CYS A 270 6.74 4.95 -11.83
C CYS A 270 5.30 5.33 -12.20
N GLY A 271 4.35 4.79 -11.54
CA GLY A 271 2.98 5.25 -11.66
C GLY A 271 2.07 4.76 -10.53
N CYS A 272 1.24 5.62 -9.92
CA CYS A 272 0.18 5.32 -8.95
C CYS A 272 -1.22 5.63 -9.50
N GLY A 273 -2.04 4.68 -9.80
CA GLY A 273 -3.39 4.67 -10.32
C GLY A 273 -3.85 3.24 -10.48
N ARG A 274 -4.97 2.91 -11.06
CA ARG A 274 -5.35 1.51 -11.38
C ARG A 274 -4.22 0.66 -11.98
N ARG A 275 -3.11 1.31 -12.32
CA ARG A 275 -1.94 0.81 -13.04
C ARG A 275 -0.67 0.81 -12.19
N ASN A 276 -0.73 1.23 -10.92
CA ASN A 276 0.42 1.44 -10.03
C ASN A 276 0.98 0.25 -9.32
N TRP A 277 0.30 -0.85 -9.43
CA TRP A 277 0.71 -2.13 -8.90
C TRP A 277 2.08 -2.58 -9.41
N ILE A 278 2.53 -2.01 -10.54
CA ILE A 278 3.76 -2.38 -11.17
C ILE A 278 4.98 -1.96 -10.34
N CYS A 279 4.98 -0.77 -9.78
CA CYS A 279 6.13 -0.28 -9.02
C CYS A 279 6.41 -1.13 -7.75
N PHE A 280 5.35 -1.47 -7.01
CA PHE A 280 5.46 -2.30 -5.82
C PHE A 280 5.65 -3.78 -6.13
N SER A 281 4.91 -4.33 -7.07
CA SER A 281 4.96 -5.75 -7.40
C SER A 281 6.20 -6.13 -8.21
N GLN A 282 6.72 -5.26 -9.06
CA GLN A 282 7.95 -5.52 -9.82
C GLN A 282 9.19 -5.54 -8.94
N LEU A 283 9.28 -4.63 -7.96
CA LEU A 283 10.36 -4.66 -6.97
C LEU A 283 10.33 -5.94 -6.14
N PHE A 284 9.14 -6.49 -5.84
CA PHE A 284 9.01 -7.62 -4.94
C PHE A 284 9.03 -9.01 -5.58
N ALA A 285 8.54 -9.17 -6.81
CA ALA A 285 8.26 -10.51 -7.32
C ALA A 285 8.73 -10.80 -8.74
N GLY A 286 9.17 -9.80 -9.52
CA GLY A 286 9.37 -10.01 -10.95
C GLY A 286 8.10 -10.54 -11.65
N ARG A 287 6.91 -10.22 -11.11
CA ARG A 287 5.62 -10.59 -11.69
C ARG A 287 4.64 -9.44 -11.57
N VAL A 288 4.16 -8.98 -12.71
CA VAL A 288 3.09 -7.99 -12.80
C VAL A 288 1.77 -8.69 -12.49
N PHE A 289 1.08 -8.25 -11.43
CA PHE A 289 -0.30 -8.64 -11.17
C PHE A 289 -1.18 -7.40 -11.31
N PHE A 290 -2.02 -7.39 -12.34
CA PHE A 290 -3.14 -6.47 -12.41
C PHE A 290 -4.20 -6.97 -11.45
N GLY A 291 -4.48 -6.19 -10.40
CA GLY A 291 -5.43 -6.60 -9.38
C GLY A 291 -6.86 -6.49 -9.87
N ASP A 292 -7.59 -7.59 -9.82
CA ASP A 292 -9.03 -7.54 -9.72
C ASP A 292 -9.37 -6.95 -8.34
N SER A 293 -10.25 -5.95 -8.31
CA SER A 293 -10.75 -5.37 -7.06
C SER A 293 -11.35 -6.46 -6.18
N VAL A 294 -10.77 -6.68 -5.01
CA VAL A 294 -11.29 -7.67 -4.07
C VAL A 294 -12.38 -7.01 -3.25
N CYS A 295 -13.64 -7.15 -3.70
CA CYS A 295 -14.80 -6.89 -2.85
C CYS A 295 -15.04 -8.11 -1.96
N PHE A 296 -14.90 -7.96 -0.64
CA PHE A 296 -15.19 -8.99 0.33
C PHE A 296 -16.68 -9.02 0.69
N GLY A 297 -17.38 -9.97 0.10
CA GLY A 297 -18.71 -10.44 0.49
C GLY A 297 -18.91 -11.81 -0.13
N GLU A 298 -19.50 -12.76 0.57
CA GLU A 298 -19.66 -14.18 0.22
C GLU A 298 -20.31 -14.49 -1.15
N THR A 299 -20.49 -13.51 -2.01
CA THR A 299 -21.15 -13.72 -3.31
C THR A 299 -20.71 -12.64 -4.29
N PHE A 300 -19.50 -12.66 -4.80
CA PHE A 300 -19.22 -12.03 -6.10
C PHE A 300 -17.80 -12.34 -6.55
N TYR A 301 -17.59 -13.61 -6.91
CA TYR A 301 -16.60 -13.96 -7.90
C TYR A 301 -17.35 -14.32 -9.17
N ARG A 302 -17.66 -13.35 -10.00
CA ARG A 302 -17.99 -13.59 -11.40
C ARG A 302 -17.19 -12.63 -12.25
N ARG A 303 -16.25 -13.19 -13.00
CA ARG A 303 -15.85 -12.60 -14.28
C ARG A 303 -17.13 -12.18 -14.99
N SER A 304 -17.34 -10.91 -15.20
CA SER A 304 -18.24 -10.45 -16.24
C SER A 304 -17.40 -10.24 -17.50
N ASP A 305 -17.24 -11.29 -18.30
CA ASP A 305 -17.17 -11.12 -19.74
C ASP A 305 -18.51 -10.50 -20.15
N THR A 306 -18.56 -9.20 -20.23
CA THR A 306 -19.58 -8.52 -21.04
C THR A 306 -19.06 -7.15 -21.44
N LYS A 307 -18.89 -7.05 -22.73
CA LYS A 307 -18.77 -5.82 -23.51
C LYS A 307 -19.82 -4.81 -23.09
N CYS A 308 -19.42 -3.59 -22.82
CA CYS A 308 -19.97 -2.37 -23.38
C CYS A 308 -18.92 -1.28 -23.28
#